data_c50b167e0a6201caecd90885f65cd9aa
#
_entry.id   c50b167e0a6201caecd90885f65cd9aa
#
_cell.length_a   1.000
_cell.length_b   1.000
_cell.length_c   1.000
_cell.angle_alpha   90.00
_cell.angle_beta   90.00
_cell.angle_gamma   90.00
#
_symmetry.space_group_name_H-M   'P 1'
#
loop_
_entity.id
_entity.type
_entity.pdbx_description
1 polymer ?
#
loop_
_entity_poly.entity_id
_entity_poly.type
_entity_poly.pdbx_seq_one_letter_code
_entity_poly.pdbx_strand_id
1 'polypeptide(L)'
;MKQIKVAIVGGGKAGTAVLEAFFKDDGFSVTCVVDVMGDNCLAAKTVLKGKGVRVFSAIKEALTVADNIDYFVDFSTAEAVYENTQTYIGAKKAFIMCASGLDVKQKQEIEKRCLAEKIKGAIIPNASTLAVLGMYFDKIAAPFTRDIIISETHDVTKADAPSGTAYNTLVECARAKGHNNFEEKDFKLSGTSVKNSQFIRHVSSGIEVHARRPQTEGVTTQFVELYSEAQRLTIEHVAYNRQCYKKGIELAIVYLEKNGGFLQGLEAAMGLV
;
A
#
# COMPACT_ATOMS: atom_id res chain seq x y z
N MET A 1 -21.77 -16.59 6.92
CA MET A 1 -21.11 -15.52 7.68
C MET A 1 -21.72 -14.18 7.30
N LYS A 2 -21.79 -13.20 8.20
CA LYS A 2 -22.28 -11.85 7.87
C LYS A 2 -21.29 -11.20 6.90
N GLN A 3 -21.77 -10.64 5.78
CA GLN A 3 -20.93 -9.88 4.86
C GLN A 3 -20.33 -8.66 5.54
N ILE A 4 -19.07 -8.37 5.26
CA ILE A 4 -18.40 -7.14 5.70
C ILE A 4 -18.76 -6.03 4.73
N LYS A 5 -19.35 -4.97 5.26
CA LYS A 5 -19.80 -3.80 4.48
C LYS A 5 -18.68 -2.78 4.38
N VAL A 6 -18.26 -2.48 3.17
CA VAL A 6 -17.13 -1.57 2.91
C VAL A 6 -17.56 -0.35 2.10
N ALA A 7 -16.96 0.79 2.40
CA ALA A 7 -16.92 1.96 1.53
C ALA A 7 -15.54 2.10 0.92
N ILE A 8 -15.44 2.29 -0.37
CA ILE A 8 -14.16 2.54 -1.07
C ILE A 8 -13.98 4.04 -1.22
N VAL A 9 -12.87 4.57 -0.73
CA VAL A 9 -12.50 5.99 -0.87
C VAL A 9 -11.35 6.10 -1.86
N GLY A 10 -11.54 6.91 -2.91
CA GLY A 10 -10.67 6.98 -4.07
C GLY A 10 -11.09 6.00 -5.17
N GLY A 11 -11.91 6.47 -6.11
CA GLY A 11 -12.39 5.73 -7.30
C GLY A 11 -11.42 5.74 -8.49
N GLY A 12 -10.11 5.92 -8.21
CA GLY A 12 -9.05 5.83 -9.20
C GLY A 12 -8.66 4.39 -9.55
N LYS A 13 -7.49 4.19 -10.22
CA LYS A 13 -7.05 2.87 -10.72
C LYS A 13 -7.00 1.79 -9.63
N ALA A 14 -6.49 2.10 -8.43
CA ALA A 14 -6.35 1.11 -7.34
C ALA A 14 -7.70 0.78 -6.70
N GLY A 15 -8.46 1.79 -6.30
CA GLY A 15 -9.78 1.58 -5.71
C GLY A 15 -10.75 0.88 -6.66
N THR A 16 -10.72 1.21 -7.97
CA THR A 16 -11.53 0.53 -8.98
C THR A 16 -11.18 -0.96 -9.09
N ALA A 17 -9.90 -1.31 -9.11
CA ALA A 17 -9.47 -2.71 -9.21
C ALA A 17 -9.86 -3.53 -7.96
N VAL A 18 -9.76 -2.93 -6.77
CA VAL A 18 -10.20 -3.57 -5.51
C VAL A 18 -11.71 -3.70 -5.46
N LEU A 19 -12.43 -2.68 -5.92
CA LEU A 19 -13.89 -2.70 -6.05
C LEU A 19 -14.37 -3.85 -6.94
N GLU A 20 -13.74 -4.07 -8.10
CA GLU A 20 -14.01 -5.20 -8.98
C GLU A 20 -13.79 -6.55 -8.27
N ALA A 21 -12.74 -6.63 -7.46
CA ALA A 21 -12.43 -7.85 -6.71
C ALA A 21 -13.44 -8.12 -5.59
N PHE A 22 -13.92 -7.07 -4.91
CA PHE A 22 -14.96 -7.20 -3.88
C PHE A 22 -16.31 -7.61 -4.46
N PHE A 23 -16.69 -7.15 -5.66
CA PHE A 23 -17.93 -7.58 -6.31
C PHE A 23 -17.95 -9.06 -6.71
N LYS A 24 -16.79 -9.73 -6.72
CA LYS A 24 -16.65 -11.16 -7.02
C LYS A 24 -16.57 -12.02 -5.75
N ASP A 25 -16.73 -11.41 -4.57
CA ASP A 25 -16.54 -12.06 -3.28
C ASP A 25 -17.78 -11.91 -2.40
N ASP A 26 -18.41 -13.02 -2.09
CA ASP A 26 -19.64 -13.07 -1.28
C ASP A 26 -19.40 -12.67 0.19
N GLY A 27 -18.15 -12.58 0.64
CA GLY A 27 -17.78 -12.13 1.98
C GLY A 27 -17.87 -10.61 2.17
N PHE A 28 -17.97 -9.86 1.07
CA PHE A 28 -17.99 -8.39 1.08
C PHE A 28 -19.23 -7.81 0.42
N SER A 29 -19.66 -6.66 0.94
CA SER A 29 -20.71 -5.83 0.34
C SER A 29 -20.22 -4.40 0.22
N VAL A 30 -20.17 -3.88 -0.99
CA VAL A 30 -19.78 -2.49 -1.23
C VAL A 30 -20.99 -1.59 -1.02
N THR A 31 -20.96 -0.74 0.01
CA THR A 31 -22.05 0.18 0.36
C THR A 31 -22.05 1.42 -0.51
N CYS A 32 -20.88 2.02 -0.71
CA CYS A 32 -20.70 3.23 -1.51
C CYS A 32 -19.24 3.39 -1.97
N VAL A 33 -19.04 4.33 -2.88
CA VAL A 33 -17.72 4.85 -3.26
C VAL A 33 -17.68 6.33 -2.91
N VAL A 34 -16.52 6.81 -2.48
CA VAL A 34 -16.26 8.24 -2.27
C VAL A 34 -15.13 8.67 -3.19
N ASP A 35 -15.38 9.68 -4.02
CA ASP A 35 -14.35 10.25 -4.88
C ASP A 35 -14.69 11.71 -5.19
N VAL A 36 -13.71 12.61 -5.09
CA VAL A 36 -13.92 14.05 -5.35
C VAL A 36 -14.45 14.35 -6.74
N MET A 37 -14.26 13.44 -7.70
CA MET A 37 -14.82 13.54 -9.06
C MET A 37 -16.28 13.07 -9.13
N GLY A 38 -16.84 12.55 -8.02
CA GLY A 38 -18.20 12.01 -8.00
C GLY A 38 -18.43 10.97 -9.10
N ASP A 39 -19.55 11.07 -9.82
CA ASP A 39 -19.90 10.19 -10.95
C ASP A 39 -18.93 10.26 -12.13
N ASN A 40 -17.96 11.18 -12.11
CA ASN A 40 -16.90 11.29 -13.12
C ASN A 40 -15.65 10.48 -12.79
N CYS A 41 -15.56 9.84 -11.63
CA CYS A 41 -14.43 8.98 -11.29
C CYS A 41 -14.37 7.72 -12.18
N LEU A 42 -13.21 7.06 -12.21
CA LEU A 42 -13.01 5.85 -13.02
C LEU A 42 -13.95 4.72 -12.60
N ALA A 43 -14.13 4.49 -11.29
CA ALA A 43 -15.02 3.45 -10.76
C ALA A 43 -16.46 3.64 -11.24
N ALA A 44 -17.00 4.87 -11.17
CA ALA A 44 -18.37 5.18 -11.62
C ALA A 44 -18.54 4.90 -13.11
N LYS A 45 -17.55 5.28 -13.93
CA LYS A 45 -17.61 5.12 -15.39
C LYS A 45 -17.46 3.68 -15.87
N THR A 46 -16.84 2.81 -15.08
CA THR A 46 -16.48 1.45 -15.52
C THR A 46 -17.21 0.37 -14.74
N VAL A 47 -16.99 0.28 -13.44
CA VAL A 47 -17.37 -0.88 -12.60
C VAL A 47 -18.74 -0.72 -11.95
N LEU A 48 -19.13 0.49 -11.59
CA LEU A 48 -20.39 0.74 -10.86
C LEU A 48 -21.63 0.77 -11.75
N LYS A 49 -21.46 0.82 -13.06
CA LYS A 49 -22.55 0.91 -14.02
C LYS A 49 -23.55 -0.23 -13.82
N GLY A 50 -24.79 0.10 -13.46
CA GLY A 50 -25.83 -0.90 -13.21
C GLY A 50 -25.75 -1.66 -11.88
N LYS A 51 -24.82 -1.30 -10.97
CA LYS A 51 -24.65 -1.98 -9.67
C LYS A 51 -25.48 -1.38 -8.53
N GLY A 52 -26.11 -0.22 -8.72
CA GLY A 52 -26.88 0.45 -7.68
C GLY A 52 -26.05 1.02 -6.51
N VAL A 53 -24.74 1.04 -6.62
CA VAL A 53 -23.82 1.60 -5.61
C VAL A 53 -23.71 3.10 -5.82
N ARG A 54 -23.93 3.88 -4.76
CA ARG A 54 -23.87 5.34 -4.79
C ARG A 54 -22.43 5.82 -4.77
N VAL A 55 -22.17 6.92 -5.48
CA VAL A 55 -20.92 7.66 -5.39
C VAL A 55 -21.17 8.97 -4.65
N PHE A 56 -20.35 9.26 -3.66
CA PHE A 56 -20.35 10.52 -2.91
C PHE A 56 -19.10 11.32 -3.27
N SER A 57 -19.19 12.65 -3.22
CA SER A 57 -18.05 13.53 -3.49
C SER A 57 -17.19 13.79 -2.25
N ALA A 58 -17.71 13.52 -1.06
CA ALA A 58 -16.99 13.72 0.21
C ALA A 58 -17.30 12.61 1.22
N ILE A 59 -16.32 12.31 2.09
CA ILE A 59 -16.47 11.31 3.17
C ILE A 59 -17.64 11.68 4.10
N LYS A 60 -17.82 12.98 4.40
CA LYS A 60 -18.92 13.46 5.25
C LYS A 60 -20.29 13.08 4.72
N GLU A 61 -20.47 13.04 3.40
CA GLU A 61 -21.72 12.58 2.77
C GLU A 61 -21.89 11.07 2.96
N ALA A 62 -20.84 10.29 2.77
CA ALA A 62 -20.89 8.84 3.00
C ALA A 62 -21.18 8.51 4.47
N LEU A 63 -20.77 9.36 5.41
CA LEU A 63 -21.08 9.19 6.82
C LEU A 63 -22.57 9.29 7.13
N THR A 64 -23.41 9.89 6.27
CA THR A 64 -24.88 9.90 6.43
C THR A 64 -25.50 8.51 6.27
N VAL A 65 -24.78 7.57 5.65
CA VAL A 65 -25.18 6.16 5.48
C VAL A 65 -24.23 5.21 6.25
N ALA A 66 -23.45 5.76 7.16
CA ALA A 66 -22.35 5.07 7.84
C ALA A 66 -22.77 3.89 8.71
N ASP A 67 -24.03 3.81 9.17
CA ASP A 67 -24.54 2.66 9.92
C ASP A 67 -24.50 1.36 9.12
N ASN A 68 -24.42 1.49 7.80
CA ASN A 68 -24.25 0.39 6.87
C ASN A 68 -22.79 0.21 6.37
N ILE A 69 -21.79 0.81 7.04
CA ILE A 69 -20.38 0.70 6.69
C ILE A 69 -19.61 0.16 7.91
N ASP A 70 -19.04 -1.04 7.75
CA ASP A 70 -18.16 -1.64 8.75
C ASP A 70 -16.73 -1.06 8.62
N TYR A 71 -16.20 -0.89 7.39
CA TYR A 71 -14.87 -0.34 7.12
C TYR A 71 -14.84 0.65 5.97
N PHE A 72 -14.12 1.76 6.14
CA PHE A 72 -13.66 2.60 5.04
C PHE A 72 -12.32 2.08 4.53
N VAL A 73 -12.22 1.76 3.24
CA VAL A 73 -10.99 1.32 2.58
C VAL A 73 -10.51 2.44 1.67
N ASP A 74 -9.41 3.08 2.04
CA ASP A 74 -8.98 4.35 1.48
C ASP A 74 -7.78 4.21 0.53
N PHE A 75 -8.00 4.54 -0.74
CA PHE A 75 -7.03 4.67 -1.82
C PHE A 75 -6.95 6.11 -2.35
N SER A 76 -7.19 7.09 -1.50
CA SER A 76 -7.12 8.52 -1.86
C SER A 76 -5.68 8.96 -2.17
N THR A 77 -5.43 10.25 -2.12
CA THR A 77 -4.10 10.82 -2.42
C THR A 77 -3.30 11.09 -1.16
N ALA A 78 -1.99 11.31 -1.32
CA ALA A 78 -1.08 11.62 -0.22
C ALA A 78 -1.48 12.91 0.54
N GLU A 79 -2.09 13.87 -0.17
CA GLU A 79 -2.54 15.13 0.41
C GLU A 79 -3.79 14.94 1.27
N ALA A 80 -4.67 14.00 0.91
CA ALA A 80 -5.94 13.78 1.59
C ALA A 80 -5.84 12.78 2.77
N VAL A 81 -4.83 11.91 2.77
CA VAL A 81 -4.74 10.74 3.66
C VAL A 81 -4.84 11.10 5.15
N TYR A 82 -4.20 12.18 5.59
CA TYR A 82 -4.23 12.57 6.99
C TYR A 82 -5.62 13.08 7.42
N GLU A 83 -6.21 14.01 6.66
CA GLU A 83 -7.53 14.55 6.96
C GLU A 83 -8.64 13.49 6.89
N ASN A 84 -8.55 12.60 5.91
CA ASN A 84 -9.46 11.47 5.81
C ASN A 84 -9.40 10.59 7.07
N THR A 85 -8.18 10.27 7.52
CA THR A 85 -7.97 9.46 8.73
C THR A 85 -8.54 10.15 9.96
N GLN A 86 -8.31 11.46 10.13
CA GLN A 86 -8.90 12.25 11.23
C GLN A 86 -10.43 12.23 11.17
N THR A 87 -11.01 12.25 9.97
CA THR A 87 -12.47 12.17 9.77
C THR A 87 -13.02 10.81 10.21
N TYR A 88 -12.35 9.69 9.87
CA TYR A 88 -12.77 8.35 10.32
C TYR A 88 -12.70 8.23 11.83
N ILE A 89 -11.61 8.67 12.44
CA ILE A 89 -11.42 8.63 13.90
C ILE A 89 -12.50 9.48 14.58
N GLY A 90 -12.71 10.73 14.12
CA GLY A 90 -13.73 11.61 14.69
C GLY A 90 -15.15 11.06 14.58
N ALA A 91 -15.44 10.30 13.53
CA ALA A 91 -16.70 9.61 13.33
C ALA A 91 -16.77 8.22 14.00
N LYS A 92 -15.73 7.81 14.70
CA LYS A 92 -15.58 6.47 15.34
C LYS A 92 -15.81 5.31 14.34
N LYS A 93 -15.30 5.47 13.11
CA LYS A 93 -15.43 4.46 12.04
C LYS A 93 -14.12 3.72 11.84
N ALA A 94 -14.22 2.41 11.63
CA ALA A 94 -13.08 1.59 11.29
C ALA A 94 -12.59 1.90 9.87
N PHE A 95 -11.26 1.81 9.65
CA PHE A 95 -10.66 2.16 8.37
C PHE A 95 -9.43 1.30 8.04
N ILE A 96 -9.20 1.12 6.75
CA ILE A 96 -7.98 0.54 6.16
C ILE A 96 -7.40 1.59 5.21
N MET A 97 -6.34 2.26 5.63
CA MET A 97 -5.65 3.27 4.84
C MET A 97 -4.60 2.60 3.95
N CYS A 98 -4.85 2.57 2.65
CA CYS A 98 -3.94 2.01 1.64
C CYS A 98 -3.14 3.11 0.90
N ALA A 99 -3.54 4.38 1.03
CA ALA A 99 -2.79 5.49 0.47
C ALA A 99 -1.50 5.75 1.23
N SER A 100 -0.46 6.19 0.53
CA SER A 100 0.80 6.70 1.11
C SER A 100 0.69 8.19 1.42
N GLY A 101 1.67 8.74 2.17
CA GLY A 101 1.75 10.20 2.41
C GLY A 101 1.78 10.59 3.89
N LEU A 102 1.46 9.67 4.81
CA LEU A 102 1.59 9.92 6.24
C LEU A 102 3.06 9.90 6.67
N ASP A 103 3.49 10.93 7.38
CA ASP A 103 4.79 10.96 8.03
C ASP A 103 4.82 10.12 9.32
N VAL A 104 5.99 10.01 9.95
CA VAL A 104 6.18 9.20 11.16
C VAL A 104 5.34 9.73 12.34
N LYS A 105 5.28 11.06 12.52
CA LYS A 105 4.54 11.68 13.63
C LYS A 105 3.04 11.48 13.45
N GLN A 106 2.53 11.66 12.24
CA GLN A 106 1.13 11.44 11.91
C GLN A 106 0.72 9.98 12.15
N LYS A 107 1.55 9.01 11.75
CA LYS A 107 1.29 7.59 12.02
C LYS A 107 1.21 7.28 13.51
N GLN A 108 2.16 7.81 14.30
CA GLN A 108 2.17 7.64 15.76
C GLN A 108 0.95 8.27 16.43
N GLU A 109 0.53 9.47 15.98
CA GLU A 109 -0.67 10.13 16.47
C GLU A 109 -1.92 9.31 16.17
N ILE A 110 -2.08 8.83 14.93
CA ILE A 110 -3.21 8.02 14.49
C ILE A 110 -3.28 6.73 15.32
N GLU A 111 -2.16 6.02 15.48
CA GLU A 111 -2.07 4.81 16.31
C GLU A 111 -2.52 5.09 17.75
N LYS A 112 -1.94 6.11 18.38
CA LYS A 112 -2.29 6.51 19.76
C LYS A 112 -3.79 6.80 19.90
N ARG A 113 -4.37 7.52 18.93
CA ARG A 113 -5.80 7.82 18.95
C ARG A 113 -6.67 6.59 18.72
N CYS A 114 -6.33 5.73 17.76
CA CYS A 114 -7.05 4.49 17.52
C CYS A 114 -7.11 3.61 18.79
N LEU A 115 -5.97 3.47 19.49
CA LEU A 115 -5.88 2.71 20.72
C LEU A 115 -6.70 3.34 21.85
N ALA A 116 -6.56 4.65 22.07
CA ALA A 116 -7.26 5.38 23.14
C ALA A 116 -8.79 5.40 22.94
N GLU A 117 -9.24 5.58 21.70
CA GLU A 117 -10.65 5.68 21.34
C GLU A 117 -11.28 4.33 20.96
N LYS A 118 -10.50 3.23 21.00
CA LYS A 118 -10.89 1.85 20.65
C LYS A 118 -11.43 1.74 19.22
N ILE A 119 -10.79 2.43 18.28
CA ILE A 119 -11.13 2.41 16.87
C ILE A 119 -10.25 1.40 16.15
N LYS A 120 -10.84 0.52 15.34
CA LYS A 120 -10.11 -0.41 14.49
C LYS A 120 -9.53 0.35 13.30
N GLY A 121 -8.23 0.54 13.26
CA GLY A 121 -7.53 1.27 12.20
C GLY A 121 -6.36 0.49 11.63
N ALA A 122 -6.15 0.57 10.32
CA ALA A 122 -4.94 0.04 9.69
C ALA A 122 -4.32 1.06 8.75
N ILE A 123 -2.98 1.11 8.73
CA ILE A 123 -2.19 1.82 7.73
C ILE A 123 -1.36 0.77 6.99
N ILE A 124 -1.79 0.41 5.77
CA ILE A 124 -1.18 -0.63 4.93
C ILE A 124 -0.86 -0.08 3.53
N PRO A 125 0.17 0.76 3.37
CA PRO A 125 0.49 1.40 2.08
C PRO A 125 0.86 0.39 0.99
N ASN A 126 1.19 -0.84 1.36
CA ASN A 126 1.34 -1.97 0.45
C ASN A 126 0.37 -3.10 0.86
N ALA A 127 -0.74 -3.22 0.14
CA ALA A 127 -1.74 -4.25 0.38
C ALA A 127 -1.50 -5.55 -0.43
N SER A 128 -0.41 -5.65 -1.19
CA SER A 128 -0.03 -6.87 -1.90
C SER A 128 0.67 -7.85 -0.97
N THR A 129 -0.01 -8.92 -0.58
CA THR A 129 0.53 -9.92 0.36
C THR A 129 1.83 -10.55 -0.13
N LEU A 130 1.94 -10.87 -1.42
CA LEU A 130 3.16 -11.48 -1.96
C LEU A 130 4.31 -10.48 -2.08
N ALA A 131 4.02 -9.18 -2.30
CA ALA A 131 5.05 -8.15 -2.24
C ALA A 131 5.61 -8.00 -0.81
N VAL A 132 4.73 -7.98 0.20
CA VAL A 132 5.14 -7.92 1.61
C VAL A 132 5.93 -9.17 2.00
N LEU A 133 5.50 -10.35 1.56
CA LEU A 133 6.24 -11.60 1.80
C LEU A 133 7.62 -11.60 1.13
N GLY A 134 7.71 -11.12 -0.11
CA GLY A 134 9.00 -10.94 -0.80
C GLY A 134 9.94 -10.02 -0.03
N MET A 135 9.48 -8.84 0.37
CA MET A 135 10.25 -7.90 1.20
C MET A 135 10.71 -8.52 2.53
N TYR A 136 9.86 -9.34 3.14
CA TYR A 136 10.21 -10.05 4.37
C TYR A 136 11.35 -11.05 4.14
N PHE A 137 11.31 -11.82 3.05
CA PHE A 137 12.40 -12.74 2.67
C PHE A 137 13.70 -12.00 2.31
N ASP A 138 13.60 -10.88 1.57
CA ASP A 138 14.74 -10.02 1.27
C ASP A 138 15.43 -9.55 2.56
N LYS A 139 14.64 -9.08 3.53
CA LYS A 139 15.13 -8.64 4.85
C LYS A 139 15.84 -9.75 5.61
N ILE A 140 15.28 -10.97 5.65
CA ILE A 140 15.90 -12.12 6.34
C ILE A 140 17.20 -12.54 5.65
N ALA A 141 17.25 -12.50 4.33
CA ALA A 141 18.42 -12.90 3.56
C ALA A 141 19.55 -11.85 3.58
N ALA A 142 19.21 -10.57 3.72
CA ALA A 142 20.15 -9.44 3.61
C ALA A 142 21.44 -9.57 4.47
N PRO A 143 21.40 -10.01 5.76
CA PRO A 143 22.61 -10.14 6.58
C PRO A 143 23.64 -11.15 6.04
N PHE A 144 23.21 -12.08 5.19
CA PHE A 144 24.05 -13.14 4.61
C PHE A 144 24.60 -12.77 3.23
N THR A 145 24.39 -11.53 2.79
CA THR A 145 24.76 -11.07 1.45
C THR A 145 25.83 -9.99 1.49
N ARG A 146 26.66 -9.94 0.45
CA ARG A 146 27.62 -8.85 0.23
C ARG A 146 26.92 -7.67 -0.44
N ASP A 147 26.30 -7.91 -1.58
CA ASP A 147 25.62 -6.91 -2.41
C ASP A 147 24.16 -7.28 -2.64
N ILE A 148 23.30 -6.28 -2.78
CA ILE A 148 21.88 -6.44 -3.10
C ILE A 148 21.53 -5.48 -4.24
N ILE A 149 20.87 -6.00 -5.28
CA ILE A 149 20.36 -5.20 -6.39
C ILE A 149 18.84 -5.36 -6.43
N ILE A 150 18.13 -4.25 -6.26
CA ILE A 150 16.67 -4.17 -6.34
C ILE A 150 16.32 -3.54 -7.69
N SER A 151 15.69 -4.29 -8.58
CA SER A 151 15.18 -3.79 -9.85
C SER A 151 13.66 -3.73 -9.80
N GLU A 152 13.08 -2.56 -10.15
CA GLU A 152 11.62 -2.41 -10.16
C GLU A 152 11.14 -1.75 -11.44
N THR A 153 9.98 -2.18 -11.92
CA THR A 153 9.33 -1.63 -13.11
C THR A 153 7.88 -1.28 -12.78
N HIS A 154 7.49 -0.07 -13.14
CA HIS A 154 6.11 0.39 -13.04
C HIS A 154 5.72 1.11 -14.33
N ASP A 155 4.42 1.31 -14.49
CA ASP A 155 3.82 2.12 -15.54
C ASP A 155 4.46 3.52 -15.61
N VAL A 156 4.62 4.05 -16.82
CA VAL A 156 5.22 5.37 -17.10
C VAL A 156 4.49 6.53 -16.39
N THR A 157 3.21 6.35 -16.05
CA THR A 157 2.41 7.36 -15.34
C THR A 157 2.70 7.42 -13.85
N LYS A 158 3.46 6.47 -13.28
CA LYS A 158 3.87 6.51 -11.88
C LYS A 158 4.93 7.59 -11.69
N ALA A 159 4.59 8.59 -10.85
CA ALA A 159 5.40 9.79 -10.70
C ALA A 159 6.68 9.56 -9.88
N ASP A 160 6.59 8.72 -8.83
CA ASP A 160 7.71 8.41 -7.94
C ASP A 160 8.64 7.34 -8.57
N ALA A 161 9.94 7.56 -8.41
CA ALA A 161 11.01 6.61 -8.71
C ALA A 161 12.18 6.83 -7.74
N PRO A 162 12.58 5.82 -6.97
CA PRO A 162 11.98 4.48 -6.88
C PRO A 162 10.57 4.50 -6.30
N SER A 163 9.85 3.38 -6.48
CA SER A 163 8.58 3.18 -5.79
C SER A 163 8.77 3.08 -4.27
N GLY A 164 7.73 3.41 -3.50
CA GLY A 164 7.78 3.26 -2.05
C GLY A 164 8.13 1.84 -1.61
N THR A 165 7.68 0.81 -2.34
CA THR A 165 8.01 -0.59 -2.06
C THR A 165 9.51 -0.85 -2.23
N ALA A 166 10.09 -0.45 -3.36
CA ALA A 166 11.51 -0.66 -3.63
C ALA A 166 12.41 0.11 -2.64
N TYR A 167 12.01 1.35 -2.30
CA TYR A 167 12.73 2.13 -1.29
C TYR A 167 12.64 1.49 0.10
N ASN A 168 11.46 1.01 0.51
CA ASN A 168 11.31 0.30 1.78
C ASN A 168 12.10 -1.01 1.81
N THR A 169 12.14 -1.75 0.70
CA THR A 169 12.99 -2.96 0.59
C THR A 169 14.46 -2.61 0.84
N LEU A 170 14.99 -1.53 0.22
CA LEU A 170 16.35 -1.05 0.48
C LEU A 170 16.56 -0.75 1.96
N VAL A 171 15.65 0.04 2.56
CA VAL A 171 15.77 0.47 3.97
C VAL A 171 15.75 -0.72 4.92
N GLU A 172 14.83 -1.67 4.75
CA GLU A 172 14.72 -2.84 5.61
C GLU A 172 15.93 -3.79 5.44
N CYS A 173 16.41 -4.01 4.21
CA CYS A 173 17.63 -4.79 3.97
C CYS A 173 18.88 -4.12 4.58
N ALA A 174 19.00 -2.79 4.44
CA ALA A 174 20.13 -2.06 5.01
C ALA A 174 20.10 -2.11 6.55
N ARG A 175 18.93 -1.96 7.17
CA ARG A 175 18.76 -2.12 8.62
C ARG A 175 19.15 -3.52 9.09
N ALA A 176 18.72 -4.55 8.37
CA ALA A 176 19.06 -5.94 8.67
C ALA A 176 20.59 -6.19 8.58
N LYS A 177 21.29 -5.45 7.72
CA LYS A 177 22.77 -5.45 7.62
C LYS A 177 23.45 -4.54 8.67
N GLY A 178 22.70 -3.93 9.59
CA GLY A 178 23.22 -3.06 10.67
C GLY A 178 23.39 -1.58 10.29
N HIS A 179 22.87 -1.14 9.13
CA HIS A 179 22.93 0.25 8.69
C HIS A 179 21.62 0.96 9.01
N ASN A 180 21.67 1.98 9.88
CA ASN A 180 20.46 2.72 10.33
C ASN A 180 20.44 4.18 9.86
N ASN A 181 21.42 4.60 9.08
CA ASN A 181 21.53 5.96 8.58
C ASN A 181 20.91 6.05 7.16
N PHE A 182 19.92 6.92 6.99
CA PHE A 182 19.16 7.10 5.75
C PHE A 182 19.01 8.58 5.39
N GLU A 183 20.03 9.39 5.67
CA GLU A 183 20.08 10.78 5.24
C GLU A 183 20.38 10.87 3.74
N GLU A 184 20.00 11.98 3.09
CA GLU A 184 20.22 12.18 1.66
C GLU A 184 21.69 11.96 1.24
N LYS A 185 22.64 12.37 2.08
CA LYS A 185 24.10 12.18 1.85
C LYS A 185 24.53 10.71 1.77
N ASP A 186 23.73 9.78 2.33
CA ASP A 186 24.05 8.34 2.32
C ASP A 186 23.69 7.68 0.99
N PHE A 187 23.01 8.40 0.12
CA PHE A 187 22.57 7.91 -1.18
C PHE A 187 23.33 8.58 -2.32
N LYS A 188 23.77 7.77 -3.28
CA LYS A 188 24.18 8.26 -4.60
C LYS A 188 22.98 8.12 -5.54
N LEU A 189 22.56 9.26 -6.08
CA LEU A 189 21.48 9.33 -7.05
C LEU A 189 22.06 9.49 -8.45
N SER A 190 21.54 8.75 -9.40
CA SER A 190 21.83 8.90 -10.83
C SER A 190 20.52 8.90 -11.59
N GLY A 191 20.19 10.04 -12.19
CA GLY A 191 19.08 10.13 -13.12
C GLY A 191 19.40 9.40 -14.42
N THR A 192 18.38 8.86 -15.07
CA THR A 192 18.47 8.32 -16.42
C THR A 192 17.85 9.27 -17.42
N SER A 193 18.11 9.08 -18.70
CA SER A 193 17.45 9.84 -19.79
C SER A 193 15.96 9.50 -19.93
N VAL A 194 15.47 8.47 -19.27
CA VAL A 194 14.08 8.05 -19.28
C VAL A 194 13.32 8.77 -18.16
N LYS A 195 12.21 9.40 -18.50
CA LYS A 195 11.37 10.13 -17.55
C LYS A 195 10.99 9.25 -16.36
N ASN A 196 11.14 9.78 -15.14
CA ASN A 196 10.81 9.13 -13.87
C ASN A 196 11.57 7.81 -13.59
N SER A 197 12.66 7.53 -14.31
CA SER A 197 13.54 6.39 -13.99
C SER A 197 14.73 6.88 -13.20
N GLN A 198 15.13 6.12 -12.17
CA GLN A 198 16.23 6.47 -11.29
C GLN A 198 17.05 5.24 -10.89
N PHE A 199 18.33 5.51 -10.66
CA PHE A 199 19.24 4.61 -9.98
C PHE A 199 19.62 5.23 -8.63
N ILE A 200 19.50 4.45 -7.56
CA ILE A 200 19.88 4.86 -6.20
C ILE A 200 20.79 3.80 -5.62
N ARG A 201 21.88 4.23 -4.98
CA ARG A 201 22.75 3.36 -4.20
C ARG A 201 22.87 3.89 -2.77
N HIS A 202 22.58 3.05 -1.78
CA HIS A 202 22.92 3.32 -0.39
C HIS A 202 24.40 2.98 -0.17
N VAL A 203 25.22 4.00 0.05
CA VAL A 203 26.68 3.91 -0.05
C VAL A 203 27.28 2.92 0.95
N SER A 204 26.85 2.97 2.21
CA SER A 204 27.42 2.16 3.29
C SER A 204 27.03 0.68 3.25
N SER A 205 25.80 0.37 2.79
CA SER A 205 25.33 -1.03 2.72
C SER A 205 25.61 -1.72 1.39
N GLY A 206 25.97 -0.96 0.35
CA GLY A 206 26.16 -1.48 -1.01
C GLY A 206 24.90 -1.88 -1.74
N ILE A 207 23.72 -1.50 -1.22
CA ILE A 207 22.42 -1.85 -1.84
C ILE A 207 22.09 -0.85 -2.95
N GLU A 208 21.67 -1.35 -4.10
CA GLU A 208 21.30 -0.56 -5.26
C GLU A 208 19.82 -0.75 -5.61
N VAL A 209 19.16 0.33 -6.06
CA VAL A 209 17.80 0.29 -6.61
C VAL A 209 17.78 0.84 -8.02
N HIS A 210 17.26 0.05 -8.95
CA HIS A 210 17.10 0.37 -10.36
C HIS A 210 15.61 0.53 -10.67
N ALA A 211 15.11 1.75 -10.61
CA ALA A 211 13.72 2.05 -10.93
C ALA A 211 13.54 2.33 -12.42
N ARG A 212 12.62 1.64 -13.08
CA ARG A 212 12.33 1.76 -14.51
C ARG A 212 10.88 2.16 -14.75
N ARG A 213 10.67 3.04 -15.73
CA ARG A 213 9.35 3.53 -16.18
C ARG A 213 9.27 3.39 -17.70
N PRO A 214 9.10 2.16 -18.24
CA PRO A 214 8.99 1.94 -19.68
C PRO A 214 7.73 2.61 -20.23
N GLN A 215 7.75 2.95 -21.51
CA GLN A 215 6.62 3.60 -22.18
C GLN A 215 5.45 2.65 -22.49
N THR A 216 5.66 1.35 -22.35
CA THR A 216 4.62 0.34 -22.56
C THR A 216 3.87 0.09 -21.26
N GLU A 217 2.55 0.04 -21.29
CA GLU A 217 1.76 -0.48 -20.20
C GLU A 217 2.19 -1.91 -19.91
N GLY A 218 2.51 -2.19 -18.65
CA GLY A 218 3.02 -3.48 -18.25
C GLY A 218 2.66 -3.82 -16.81
N VAL A 219 2.97 -5.05 -16.45
CA VAL A 219 2.86 -5.52 -15.07
C VAL A 219 3.88 -4.81 -14.17
N THR A 220 3.50 -4.59 -12.92
CA THR A 220 4.43 -4.09 -11.92
C THR A 220 5.31 -5.24 -11.45
N THR A 221 6.63 -5.07 -11.53
CA THR A 221 7.59 -6.07 -11.06
C THR A 221 8.54 -5.48 -10.03
N GLN A 222 8.94 -6.30 -9.06
CA GLN A 222 10.12 -6.08 -8.25
C GLN A 222 10.95 -7.36 -8.25
N PHE A 223 12.22 -7.21 -8.57
CA PHE A 223 13.19 -8.28 -8.70
C PHE A 223 14.38 -7.95 -7.81
N VAL A 224 14.69 -8.80 -6.85
CA VAL A 224 15.76 -8.59 -5.89
C VAL A 224 16.80 -9.69 -6.05
N GLU A 225 18.02 -9.29 -6.34
CA GLU A 225 19.18 -10.16 -6.44
C GLU A 225 20.08 -9.96 -5.23
N LEU A 226 20.30 -11.02 -4.49
CA LEU A 226 21.07 -11.05 -3.26
C LEU A 226 22.34 -11.89 -3.51
N TYR A 227 23.49 -11.23 -3.51
CA TYR A 227 24.78 -11.85 -3.87
C TYR A 227 25.60 -12.15 -2.65
N SER A 228 26.20 -13.33 -2.60
CA SER A 228 27.23 -13.71 -1.64
C SER A 228 28.25 -14.61 -2.35
N GLU A 229 29.56 -14.32 -2.20
CA GLU A 229 30.67 -15.07 -2.80
C GLU A 229 30.34 -15.72 -4.17
N ALA A 230 30.16 -17.04 -4.21
CA ALA A 230 29.93 -17.82 -5.43
C ALA A 230 28.47 -18.17 -5.68
N GLN A 231 27.52 -17.47 -5.04
CA GLN A 231 26.07 -17.75 -5.14
C GLN A 231 25.23 -16.51 -5.21
N ARG A 232 24.03 -16.68 -5.74
CA ARG A 232 22.99 -15.64 -5.80
C ARG A 232 21.64 -16.26 -5.42
N LEU A 233 20.89 -15.56 -4.55
CA LEU A 233 19.46 -15.78 -4.37
C LEU A 233 18.72 -14.72 -5.14
N THR A 234 17.62 -15.08 -5.80
CA THR A 234 16.74 -14.15 -6.50
C THR A 234 15.33 -14.30 -5.99
N ILE A 235 14.70 -13.16 -5.66
CA ILE A 235 13.29 -13.09 -5.27
C ILE A 235 12.59 -12.17 -6.27
N GLU A 236 11.58 -12.71 -6.96
CA GLU A 236 10.80 -11.95 -7.93
C GLU A 236 9.34 -11.88 -7.50
N HIS A 237 8.78 -10.69 -7.56
CA HIS A 237 7.36 -10.44 -7.38
C HIS A 237 6.80 -9.75 -8.62
N VAL A 238 5.70 -10.28 -9.16
CA VAL A 238 4.98 -9.75 -10.32
C VAL A 238 3.53 -9.50 -9.94
N ALA A 239 3.10 -8.24 -9.98
CA ALA A 239 1.69 -7.88 -9.81
C ALA A 239 1.05 -7.69 -11.20
N TYR A 240 0.27 -8.64 -11.65
CA TYR A 240 -0.42 -8.59 -12.94
C TYR A 240 -1.50 -7.50 -12.99
N ASN A 241 -2.16 -7.24 -11.87
CA ASN A 241 -3.11 -6.15 -11.70
C ASN A 241 -3.29 -5.81 -10.21
N ARG A 242 -3.99 -4.70 -9.94
CA ARG A 242 -4.20 -4.18 -8.57
C ARG A 242 -5.27 -4.94 -7.77
N GLN A 243 -5.97 -5.93 -8.35
CA GLN A 243 -6.90 -6.79 -7.61
C GLN A 243 -6.17 -7.62 -6.54
N CYS A 244 -4.85 -7.81 -6.67
CA CYS A 244 -4.00 -8.47 -5.66
C CYS A 244 -4.07 -7.77 -4.27
N TYR A 245 -4.45 -6.50 -4.19
CA TYR A 245 -4.59 -5.77 -2.94
C TYR A 245 -5.75 -6.24 -2.06
N LYS A 246 -6.79 -6.84 -2.67
CA LYS A 246 -7.96 -7.34 -1.94
C LYS A 246 -7.56 -8.27 -0.80
N LYS A 247 -6.65 -9.22 -1.06
CA LYS A 247 -6.23 -10.20 -0.04
C LYS A 247 -5.58 -9.57 1.17
N GLY A 248 -4.73 -8.54 0.98
CA GLY A 248 -4.14 -7.82 2.09
C GLY A 248 -5.17 -7.03 2.91
N ILE A 249 -6.17 -6.44 2.25
CA ILE A 249 -7.27 -5.77 2.94
C ILE A 249 -8.07 -6.77 3.78
N GLU A 250 -8.39 -7.94 3.24
CA GLU A 250 -9.06 -9.02 3.98
C GLU A 250 -8.28 -9.42 5.24
N LEU A 251 -6.97 -9.64 5.10
CA LEU A 251 -6.13 -10.00 6.23
C LEU A 251 -6.09 -8.92 7.29
N ALA A 252 -5.99 -7.64 6.89
CA ALA A 252 -6.03 -6.52 7.81
C ALA A 252 -7.37 -6.44 8.57
N ILE A 253 -8.49 -6.63 7.86
CA ILE A 253 -9.82 -6.64 8.48
C ILE A 253 -9.94 -7.82 9.47
N VAL A 254 -9.57 -9.04 9.06
CA VAL A 254 -9.62 -10.24 9.93
C VAL A 254 -8.74 -10.04 11.17
N TYR A 255 -7.56 -9.46 11.01
CA TYR A 255 -6.67 -9.14 12.13
C TYR A 255 -7.34 -8.16 13.10
N LEU A 256 -7.92 -7.07 12.61
CA LEU A 256 -8.59 -6.07 13.43
C LEU A 256 -9.87 -6.58 14.08
N GLU A 257 -10.63 -7.45 13.40
CA GLU A 257 -11.80 -8.10 14.01
C GLU A 257 -11.42 -9.00 15.20
N LYS A 258 -10.29 -9.69 15.10
CA LYS A 258 -9.79 -10.59 16.13
C LYS A 258 -9.12 -9.84 17.30
N ASN A 259 -8.30 -8.85 17.01
CA ASN A 259 -7.40 -8.22 17.98
C ASN A 259 -7.85 -6.81 18.39
N GLY A 260 -8.70 -6.16 17.60
CA GLY A 260 -9.01 -4.73 17.77
C GLY A 260 -7.82 -3.83 17.53
N GLY A 261 -7.92 -2.56 17.96
CA GLY A 261 -6.82 -1.62 18.01
C GLY A 261 -6.30 -1.17 16.63
N PHE A 262 -4.99 -1.23 16.43
CA PHE A 262 -4.32 -0.64 15.29
C PHE A 262 -3.34 -1.61 14.62
N LEU A 263 -3.28 -1.57 13.29
CA LEU A 263 -2.35 -2.36 12.48
C LEU A 263 -1.51 -1.44 11.60
N GLN A 264 -0.18 -1.56 11.68
CA GLN A 264 0.74 -0.89 10.76
C GLN A 264 1.50 -1.92 9.93
N GLY A 265 1.36 -1.84 8.60
CA GLY A 265 1.84 -2.88 7.69
C GLY A 265 0.95 -4.12 7.68
N LEU A 266 1.33 -5.15 6.94
CA LEU A 266 0.63 -6.43 6.88
C LEU A 266 1.34 -7.55 7.61
N GLU A 267 2.56 -7.34 8.06
CA GLU A 267 3.45 -8.38 8.60
C GLU A 267 2.78 -9.10 9.78
N ALA A 268 2.21 -8.36 10.73
CA ALA A 268 1.51 -8.96 11.87
C ALA A 268 0.23 -9.70 11.46
N ALA A 269 -0.53 -9.16 10.49
CA ALA A 269 -1.73 -9.82 9.97
C ALA A 269 -1.41 -11.08 9.17
N MET A 270 -0.18 -11.21 8.65
CA MET A 270 0.33 -12.38 7.95
C MET A 270 1.05 -13.37 8.88
N GLY A 271 1.22 -13.03 10.16
CA GLY A 271 1.94 -13.89 11.11
C GLY A 271 3.46 -13.92 10.89
N LEU A 272 4.04 -12.86 10.34
CA LEU A 272 5.47 -12.74 10.06
C LEU A 272 6.26 -12.07 11.22
N VAL A 273 5.56 -11.50 12.19
CA VAL A 273 6.10 -10.85 13.39
C VAL A 273 5.18 -11.09 14.58
#